data_eb003fb6fb27e1857a9af94d0525c455
#
_entry.id   eb003fb6fb27e1857a9af94d0525c455
#
_cell.length_a   1.000
_cell.length_b   1.000
_cell.length_c   1.000
_cell.angle_alpha   90.00
_cell.angle_beta   90.00
_cell.angle_gamma   90.00
#
_symmetry.space_group_name_H-M   'P 1'
#
loop_
_entity.id
_entity.type
_entity.pdbx_description
1 polymer ?
#
loop_
_entity_poly.entity_id
_entity_poly.type
_entity_poly.pdbx_seq_one_letter_code
_entity_poly.pdbx_strand_id
1 'polypeptide(L)'
;MPLPIHPTAYAQGVPPHFPSGETDPNHPFALTLSRRAPADLMSGCAAPLVLSRFATLAEAMQGAIDHAEGMATNTAPQLLAIFDRDERLVLAGAASDHAVAWCHPVTSAAEARSVVTEASQLRAQAGRAAAWGEPDLAVRLRHRAELLDARLVDPLWRAFGARVLQVAA
;
A
#
# COMPACT_ATOMS: atom_id res chain seq x y z
N MET A 1 -5.33 -0.10 -33.50
CA MET A 1 -4.73 -1.25 -32.77
C MET A 1 -4.03 -0.71 -31.52
N PRO A 2 -4.48 -1.01 -30.33
CA PRO A 2 -3.73 -0.64 -29.14
C PRO A 2 -2.50 -1.54 -29.04
N LEU A 3 -1.32 -0.93 -28.91
CA LEU A 3 -0.06 -1.63 -28.69
C LEU A 3 -0.12 -2.38 -27.35
N PRO A 4 0.37 -3.62 -27.28
CA PRO A 4 0.47 -4.34 -26.03
C PRO A 4 1.40 -3.57 -25.08
N ILE A 5 0.88 -3.16 -23.94
CA ILE A 5 1.67 -2.52 -22.88
C ILE A 5 2.50 -3.65 -22.25
N HIS A 6 3.75 -3.79 -22.71
CA HIS A 6 4.71 -4.70 -22.09
C HIS A 6 5.10 -4.11 -20.71
N PRO A 7 4.98 -4.86 -19.62
CA PRO A 7 5.40 -4.40 -18.29
C PRO A 7 6.89 -4.05 -18.24
N THR A 8 7.72 -4.61 -19.11
CA THR A 8 9.15 -4.32 -19.21
C THR A 8 9.48 -2.91 -19.73
N ALA A 9 8.56 -2.24 -20.44
CA ALA A 9 8.80 -0.88 -20.93
C ALA A 9 8.73 0.18 -19.81
N TYR A 10 8.12 -0.14 -18.68
CA TYR A 10 7.99 0.75 -17.53
C TYR A 10 9.03 0.50 -16.43
N ALA A 11 9.76 -0.62 -16.49
CA ALA A 11 10.83 -0.92 -15.53
C ALA A 11 12.06 0.02 -15.67
N GLN A 12 12.08 0.87 -16.70
CA GLN A 12 13.10 1.91 -16.90
C GLN A 12 12.63 3.31 -16.49
N GLY A 13 11.42 3.46 -15.98
CA GLY A 13 10.99 4.66 -15.29
C GLY A 13 11.82 4.84 -14.04
N VAL A 14 12.44 6.02 -13.92
CA VAL A 14 13.25 6.47 -12.78
C VAL A 14 12.77 5.82 -11.50
N PRO A 15 13.61 5.03 -10.81
CA PRO A 15 13.23 4.43 -9.54
C PRO A 15 12.73 5.54 -8.62
N PRO A 16 11.68 5.31 -7.82
CA PRO A 16 11.23 6.31 -6.87
C PRO A 16 12.47 6.74 -6.07
N HIS A 17 12.83 8.02 -6.18
CA HIS A 17 13.89 8.58 -5.35
C HIS A 17 13.42 8.49 -3.91
N PHE A 18 13.78 7.39 -3.27
CA PHE A 18 13.77 7.36 -1.82
C PHE A 18 14.72 8.47 -1.36
N PRO A 19 14.33 9.28 -0.37
CA PRO A 19 15.26 10.21 0.19
C PRO A 19 16.52 9.42 0.54
N SER A 20 17.63 9.75 -0.09
CA SER A 20 18.93 9.12 0.08
C SER A 20 19.44 9.40 1.50
N GLY A 21 18.75 8.83 2.49
CA GLY A 21 19.31 8.63 3.80
C GLY A 21 20.37 7.56 3.63
N GLU A 22 21.59 7.86 4.02
CA GLU A 22 22.72 6.96 4.05
C GLU A 22 22.22 5.54 4.38
N THR A 23 22.38 4.62 3.43
CA THR A 23 22.06 3.21 3.64
C THR A 23 23.06 2.70 4.66
N ASP A 24 22.64 2.61 5.93
CA ASP A 24 23.45 1.99 6.96
C ASP A 24 23.55 0.49 6.62
N PRO A 25 24.76 -0.01 6.30
CA PRO A 25 24.95 -1.42 5.93
C PRO A 25 24.54 -2.38 7.06
N ASN A 26 24.50 -1.90 8.31
CA ASN A 26 24.12 -2.69 9.47
C ASN A 26 22.59 -2.76 9.66
N HIS A 27 21.82 -1.87 9.01
CA HIS A 27 20.36 -1.80 9.12
C HIS A 27 19.72 -1.81 7.72
N PRO A 28 19.78 -2.96 7.03
CA PRO A 28 19.36 -3.06 5.63
C PRO A 28 17.86 -2.96 5.41
N PHE A 29 17.03 -3.14 6.44
CA PHE A 29 15.58 -3.12 6.31
C PHE A 29 15.02 -1.76 6.71
N ALA A 30 14.30 -1.11 5.80
CA ALA A 30 13.62 0.16 6.03
C ALA A 30 12.11 -0.06 6.20
N LEU A 31 11.57 0.28 7.36
CA LEU A 31 10.13 0.37 7.59
C LEU A 31 9.65 1.75 7.13
N THR A 32 8.66 1.78 6.25
CA THR A 32 8.13 3.01 5.67
C THR A 32 6.64 3.11 5.87
N LEU A 33 6.16 4.35 5.96
CA LEU A 33 4.74 4.71 5.98
C LEU A 33 4.38 5.34 4.63
N SER A 34 3.37 4.79 3.96
CA SER A 34 2.79 5.43 2.79
C SER A 34 1.83 6.54 3.23
N ARG A 35 2.19 7.79 2.96
CA ARG A 35 1.29 8.93 3.14
C ARG A 35 0.29 8.93 2.00
N ARG A 36 -0.98 8.68 2.29
CA ARG A 36 -2.08 8.95 1.37
C ARG A 36 -2.68 10.31 1.68
N ALA A 37 -2.27 11.33 0.94
CA ALA A 37 -3.16 12.46 0.71
C ALA A 37 -3.97 12.17 -0.56
N PRO A 38 -5.27 12.53 -0.64
CA PRO A 38 -6.06 12.38 -1.87
C PRO A 38 -5.41 13.06 -3.09
N ALA A 39 -4.67 14.15 -2.89
CA ALA A 39 -3.88 14.83 -3.91
C ALA A 39 -2.69 14.00 -4.41
N ASP A 40 -2.12 13.12 -3.60
CA ASP A 40 -0.96 12.31 -3.94
C ASP A 40 -1.31 11.16 -4.89
N LEU A 41 -2.58 10.73 -4.91
CA LEU A 41 -3.11 9.78 -5.88
C LEU A 41 -3.09 10.36 -7.30
N MET A 42 -3.17 11.67 -7.43
CA MET A 42 -3.19 12.36 -8.72
C MET A 42 -1.79 12.78 -9.18
N SER A 43 -0.86 13.00 -8.26
CA SER A 43 0.51 13.46 -8.55
C SER A 43 1.57 12.36 -8.59
N GLY A 44 1.23 11.15 -8.22
CA GLY A 44 2.02 9.94 -8.48
C GLY A 44 3.28 9.75 -7.63
N CYS A 45 3.67 10.66 -6.75
CA CYS A 45 4.96 10.57 -6.08
C CYS A 45 5.03 11.31 -4.75
N ALA A 46 4.25 10.90 -3.74
CA ALA A 46 4.71 11.17 -2.39
C ALA A 46 5.73 10.09 -2.02
N ALA A 47 6.98 10.47 -1.81
CA ALA A 47 7.99 9.56 -1.30
C ALA A 47 7.53 8.97 0.04
N PRO A 48 7.65 7.64 0.25
CA PRO A 48 7.27 7.03 1.50
C PRO A 48 8.11 7.62 2.64
N LEU A 49 7.48 7.85 3.79
CA LEU A 49 8.19 8.30 4.97
C LEU A 49 8.91 7.10 5.61
N VAL A 50 10.23 7.15 5.69
CA VAL A 50 11.00 6.15 6.44
C VAL A 50 10.76 6.41 7.94
N LEU A 51 10.17 5.44 8.63
CA LEU A 51 9.94 5.49 10.07
C LEU A 51 11.19 5.08 10.85
N SER A 52 11.81 3.98 10.45
CA SER A 52 13.02 3.44 11.08
C SER A 52 13.73 2.45 10.16
N ARG A 53 14.98 2.11 10.51
CA ARG A 53 15.78 1.08 9.87
C ARG A 53 16.17 0.02 10.88
N PHE A 54 16.31 -1.24 10.42
CA PHE A 54 16.50 -2.40 11.27
C PHE A 54 17.52 -3.36 10.69
N ALA A 55 18.21 -4.10 11.57
CA ALA A 55 19.21 -5.07 11.16
C ALA A 55 18.57 -6.33 10.53
N THR A 56 17.40 -6.71 10.99
CA THR A 56 16.68 -7.91 10.52
C THR A 56 15.25 -7.60 10.11
N LEU A 57 14.69 -8.46 9.24
CA LEU A 57 13.28 -8.39 8.87
C LEU A 57 12.36 -8.56 10.08
N ALA A 58 12.73 -9.45 11.01
CA ALA A 58 11.95 -9.67 12.23
C ALA A 58 11.86 -8.42 13.11
N GLU A 59 12.97 -7.68 13.26
CA GLU A 59 12.97 -6.41 13.98
C GLU A 59 12.14 -5.34 13.25
N ALA A 60 12.20 -5.29 11.90
CA ALA A 60 11.38 -4.37 11.14
C ALA A 60 9.87 -4.70 11.26
N MET A 61 9.50 -5.97 11.31
CA MET A 61 8.13 -6.40 11.58
C MET A 61 7.69 -6.03 12.99
N GLN A 62 8.57 -6.21 14.00
CA GLN A 62 8.27 -5.78 15.37
C GLN A 62 8.11 -4.27 15.45
N GLY A 63 8.99 -3.49 14.81
CA GLY A 63 8.86 -2.03 14.74
C GLY A 63 7.55 -1.56 14.10
N ALA A 64 7.01 -2.32 13.15
CA ALA A 64 5.69 -2.05 12.59
C ALA A 64 4.56 -2.32 13.59
N ILE A 65 4.67 -3.37 14.40
CA ILE A 65 3.73 -3.69 15.48
C ILE A 65 3.77 -2.59 16.56
N ASP A 66 4.97 -2.20 16.99
CA ASP A 66 5.16 -1.12 17.97
C ASP A 66 4.54 0.20 17.47
N HIS A 67 4.68 0.49 16.16
CA HIS A 67 4.03 1.63 15.53
C HIS A 67 2.50 1.53 15.59
N ALA A 68 1.93 0.35 15.28
CA ALA A 68 0.49 0.13 15.34
C ALA A 68 -0.05 0.24 16.77
N GLU A 69 0.69 -0.25 17.77
CA GLU A 69 0.34 -0.13 19.19
C GLU A 69 0.30 1.34 19.65
N GLY A 70 1.16 2.18 19.08
CA GLY A 70 1.19 3.62 19.35
C GLY A 70 0.08 4.42 18.65
N MET A 71 -0.70 3.81 17.75
CA MET A 71 -1.79 4.50 17.05
C MET A 71 -2.98 4.73 17.98
N ALA A 72 -3.66 5.87 17.79
CA ALA A 72 -4.92 6.13 18.49
C ALA A 72 -6.01 5.17 17.99
N THR A 73 -6.86 4.72 18.91
CA THR A 73 -8.01 3.85 18.61
C THR A 73 -8.94 4.54 17.59
N ASN A 74 -9.48 3.76 16.65
CA ASN A 74 -10.33 4.25 15.54
C ASN A 74 -9.63 5.17 14.53
N THR A 75 -8.30 5.12 14.46
CA THR A 75 -7.55 5.78 13.39
C THR A 75 -7.72 4.99 12.09
N ALA A 76 -7.79 5.71 10.95
CA ALA A 76 -7.79 5.06 9.64
C ALA A 76 -6.53 4.19 9.47
N PRO A 77 -6.64 2.99 8.86
CA PRO A 77 -5.51 2.11 8.64
C PRO A 77 -4.37 2.82 7.92
N GLN A 78 -3.15 2.65 8.43
CA GLN A 78 -1.94 3.20 7.84
C GLN A 78 -1.21 2.12 7.06
N LEU A 79 -0.86 2.42 5.81
CA LEU A 79 -0.13 1.49 4.96
C LEU A 79 1.36 1.52 5.30
N LEU A 80 1.89 0.37 5.67
CA LEU A 80 3.30 0.14 5.97
C LEU A 80 3.94 -0.71 4.87
N ALA A 81 5.22 -0.48 4.62
CA ALA A 81 6.03 -1.32 3.76
C ALA A 81 7.44 -1.48 4.33
N ILE A 82 8.00 -2.66 4.16
CA ILE A 82 9.39 -2.96 4.51
C ILE A 82 10.16 -3.18 3.20
N PHE A 83 11.22 -2.42 3.02
CA PHE A 83 12.14 -2.52 1.90
C PHE A 83 13.49 -3.04 2.36
N ASP A 84 14.18 -3.79 1.50
CA ASP A 84 15.56 -4.19 1.72
C ASP A 84 16.56 -3.07 1.34
N ARG A 85 17.85 -3.35 1.49
CA ARG A 85 18.94 -2.42 1.13
C ARG A 85 18.98 -2.06 -0.37
N ASP A 86 18.44 -2.91 -1.22
CA ASP A 86 18.37 -2.73 -2.67
C ASP A 86 17.06 -2.03 -3.08
N GLU A 87 16.35 -1.47 -2.11
CA GLU A 87 15.05 -0.80 -2.26
C GLU A 87 13.96 -1.70 -2.84
N ARG A 88 14.11 -3.02 -2.66
CA ARG A 88 13.09 -3.98 -3.04
C ARG A 88 12.09 -4.15 -1.92
N LEU A 89 10.81 -4.15 -2.30
CA LEU A 89 9.74 -4.44 -1.36
C LEU A 89 9.83 -5.88 -0.88
N VAL A 90 9.97 -6.05 0.43
CA VAL A 90 10.00 -7.35 1.10
C VAL A 90 8.62 -7.72 1.62
N LEU A 91 7.94 -6.77 2.28
CA LEU A 91 6.65 -7.01 2.91
C LEU A 91 5.83 -5.74 2.94
N ALA A 92 4.52 -5.86 2.77
CA ALA A 92 3.56 -4.77 2.94
C ALA A 92 2.48 -5.15 3.93
N GLY A 93 1.88 -4.16 4.58
CA GLY A 93 0.81 -4.38 5.54
C GLY A 93 0.01 -3.12 5.81
N ALA A 94 -1.02 -3.27 6.62
CA ALA A 94 -1.80 -2.17 7.15
C ALA A 94 -1.82 -2.23 8.66
N ALA A 95 -1.40 -1.13 9.30
CA ALA A 95 -1.48 -0.96 10.75
C ALA A 95 -2.83 -0.35 11.11
N SER A 96 -3.57 -0.98 12.02
CA SER A 96 -4.82 -0.49 12.57
C SER A 96 -5.12 -1.18 13.89
N ASP A 97 -5.79 -0.48 14.80
CA ASP A 97 -6.31 -1.05 16.05
C ASP A 97 -5.28 -1.90 16.82
N HIS A 98 -4.07 -1.36 16.96
CA HIS A 98 -2.94 -1.99 17.68
C HIS A 98 -2.39 -3.27 17.04
N ALA A 99 -2.67 -3.53 15.75
CA ALA A 99 -2.18 -4.68 15.03
C ALA A 99 -1.72 -4.34 13.62
N VAL A 100 -0.93 -5.21 13.01
CA VAL A 100 -0.53 -5.12 11.61
C VAL A 100 -1.06 -6.33 10.86
N ALA A 101 -1.88 -6.07 9.84
CA ALA A 101 -2.29 -7.09 8.88
C ALA A 101 -1.30 -7.10 7.71
N TRP A 102 -0.47 -8.13 7.63
CA TRP A 102 0.50 -8.29 6.56
C TRP A 102 -0.15 -8.83 5.28
N CYS A 103 0.29 -8.34 4.13
CA CYS A 103 -0.19 -8.77 2.83
C CYS A 103 0.96 -8.88 1.83
N HIS A 104 0.86 -9.90 0.97
CA HIS A 104 1.83 -10.08 -0.10
C HIS A 104 1.66 -8.99 -1.16
N PRO A 105 2.78 -8.40 -1.64
CA PRO A 105 2.74 -7.44 -2.74
C PRO A 105 2.15 -8.06 -4.00
N VAL A 106 1.48 -7.24 -4.80
CA VAL A 106 1.06 -7.61 -6.14
C VAL A 106 2.27 -7.74 -7.06
N THR A 107 2.35 -8.84 -7.79
CA THR A 107 3.48 -9.18 -8.67
C THR A 107 3.11 -9.24 -10.16
N SER A 108 1.84 -9.17 -10.50
CA SER A 108 1.37 -9.25 -11.88
C SER A 108 0.22 -8.29 -12.20
N ALA A 109 0.07 -7.94 -13.48
CA ALA A 109 -1.03 -7.10 -13.95
C ALA A 109 -2.41 -7.74 -13.74
N ALA A 110 -2.52 -9.06 -13.85
CA ALA A 110 -3.76 -9.79 -13.61
C ALA A 110 -4.17 -9.69 -12.14
N GLU A 111 -3.21 -9.88 -11.23
CA GLU A 111 -3.43 -9.75 -9.79
C GLU A 111 -3.75 -8.30 -9.41
N ALA A 112 -3.04 -7.30 -9.97
CA ALA A 112 -3.34 -5.89 -9.75
C ALA A 112 -4.77 -5.54 -10.16
N ARG A 113 -5.22 -6.04 -11.31
CA ARG A 113 -6.59 -5.84 -11.79
C ARG A 113 -7.62 -6.44 -10.83
N SER A 114 -7.39 -7.68 -10.38
CA SER A 114 -8.27 -8.37 -9.43
C SER A 114 -8.39 -7.59 -8.13
N VAL A 115 -7.26 -7.20 -7.56
CA VAL A 115 -7.19 -6.44 -6.29
C VAL A 115 -7.95 -5.12 -6.40
N VAL A 116 -7.72 -4.35 -7.47
CA VAL A 116 -8.37 -3.04 -7.68
C VAL A 116 -9.88 -3.20 -7.85
N THR A 117 -10.30 -4.21 -8.63
CA THR A 117 -11.72 -4.48 -8.86
C THR A 117 -12.42 -4.88 -7.54
N GLU A 118 -11.84 -5.80 -6.79
CA GLU A 118 -12.38 -6.23 -5.50
C GLU A 118 -12.44 -5.07 -4.49
N ALA A 119 -11.37 -4.27 -4.38
CA ALA A 119 -11.35 -3.11 -3.49
C ALA A 119 -12.44 -2.07 -3.86
N SER A 120 -12.65 -1.84 -5.15
CA SER A 120 -13.73 -0.96 -5.65
C SER A 120 -15.11 -1.49 -5.28
N GLN A 121 -15.35 -2.78 -5.48
CA GLN A 121 -16.63 -3.43 -5.11
C GLN A 121 -16.91 -3.34 -3.61
N LEU A 122 -15.90 -3.59 -2.77
CA LEU A 122 -16.02 -3.46 -1.32
C LEU A 122 -16.36 -2.04 -0.89
N ARG A 123 -15.77 -1.01 -1.52
CA ARG A 123 -16.11 0.38 -1.25
C ARG A 123 -17.54 0.71 -1.65
N ALA A 124 -18.01 0.22 -2.80
CA ALA A 124 -19.39 0.39 -3.22
C ALA A 124 -20.37 -0.31 -2.26
N GLN A 125 -20.03 -1.51 -1.78
CA GLN A 125 -20.80 -2.21 -0.75
C GLN A 125 -20.81 -1.44 0.58
N ALA A 126 -19.67 -0.89 1.00
CA ALA A 126 -19.57 -0.07 2.19
C ALA A 126 -20.47 1.19 2.12
N GLY A 127 -20.52 1.82 0.94
CA GLY A 127 -21.44 2.95 0.70
C GLY A 127 -22.90 2.55 0.86
N ARG A 128 -23.31 1.39 0.31
CA ARG A 128 -24.66 0.87 0.47
C ARG A 128 -24.98 0.51 1.93
N ALA A 129 -24.08 -0.17 2.62
CA ALA A 129 -24.25 -0.51 4.03
C ALA A 129 -24.45 0.75 4.91
N ALA A 130 -23.65 1.78 4.66
CA ALA A 130 -23.80 3.06 5.35
C ALA A 130 -25.17 3.71 5.07
N ALA A 131 -25.66 3.68 3.82
CA ALA A 131 -26.96 4.21 3.44
C ALA A 131 -28.12 3.42 4.07
N TRP A 132 -27.94 2.15 4.37
CA TRP A 132 -28.93 1.29 5.04
C TRP A 132 -28.86 1.34 6.57
N GLY A 133 -27.98 2.19 7.14
CA GLY A 133 -27.84 2.33 8.59
C GLY A 133 -27.03 1.22 9.26
N GLU A 134 -26.15 0.56 8.50
CA GLU A 134 -25.22 -0.48 8.99
C GLU A 134 -23.77 0.05 9.06
N PRO A 135 -23.46 1.00 9.98
CA PRO A 135 -22.16 1.65 10.02
C PRO A 135 -21.00 0.70 10.29
N ASP A 136 -21.20 -0.31 11.17
CA ASP A 136 -20.17 -1.29 11.52
C ASP A 136 -19.80 -2.17 10.33
N LEU A 137 -20.77 -2.57 9.53
CA LEU A 137 -20.52 -3.30 8.29
C LEU A 137 -19.78 -2.43 7.28
N ALA A 138 -20.17 -1.17 7.16
CA ALA A 138 -19.50 -0.21 6.28
C ALA A 138 -18.03 -0.03 6.65
N VAL A 139 -17.72 0.08 7.96
CA VAL A 139 -16.33 0.18 8.45
C VAL A 139 -15.54 -1.07 8.11
N ARG A 140 -16.06 -2.28 8.38
CA ARG A 140 -15.38 -3.54 8.06
C ARG A 140 -15.10 -3.70 6.57
N LEU A 141 -16.04 -3.32 5.71
CA LEU A 141 -15.87 -3.39 4.25
C LEU A 141 -14.80 -2.41 3.74
N ARG A 142 -14.77 -1.19 4.29
CA ARG A 142 -13.71 -0.21 3.97
C ARG A 142 -12.34 -0.71 4.41
N HIS A 143 -12.24 -1.23 5.63
CA HIS A 143 -10.99 -1.79 6.14
C HIS A 143 -10.47 -2.92 5.24
N ARG A 144 -11.35 -3.84 4.81
CA ARG A 144 -10.97 -4.90 3.88
C ARG A 144 -10.50 -4.35 2.53
N ALA A 145 -11.14 -3.31 2.00
CA ALA A 145 -10.71 -2.66 0.77
C ALA A 145 -9.31 -2.04 0.91
N GLU A 146 -8.99 -1.47 2.07
CA GLU A 146 -7.68 -0.88 2.33
C GLU A 146 -6.58 -1.92 2.50
N LEU A 147 -6.88 -3.09 3.08
CA LEU A 147 -5.95 -4.21 3.10
C LEU A 147 -5.59 -4.71 1.69
N LEU A 148 -6.57 -4.72 0.78
CA LEU A 148 -6.31 -5.04 -0.62
C LEU A 148 -5.42 -3.98 -1.29
N ASP A 149 -5.70 -2.70 -1.07
CA ASP A 149 -4.87 -1.63 -1.62
C ASP A 149 -3.44 -1.62 -1.06
N ALA A 150 -3.25 -2.07 0.17
CA ALA A 150 -1.93 -2.21 0.77
C ALA A 150 -1.02 -3.15 -0.04
N ARG A 151 -1.61 -4.08 -0.81
CA ARG A 151 -0.88 -4.97 -1.72
C ARG A 151 -0.33 -4.25 -2.96
N LEU A 152 -0.88 -3.09 -3.32
CA LEU A 152 -0.45 -2.25 -4.44
C LEU A 152 0.68 -1.30 -4.00
N VAL A 153 1.76 -1.83 -3.44
CA VAL A 153 2.84 -1.00 -2.90
C VAL A 153 3.63 -0.31 -4.00
N ASP A 154 3.87 -1.02 -5.12
CA ASP A 154 4.55 -0.45 -6.27
C ASP A 154 3.68 0.65 -6.91
N PRO A 155 4.22 1.89 -7.08
CA PRO A 155 3.52 2.97 -7.76
C PRO A 155 3.01 2.61 -9.15
N LEU A 156 3.71 1.70 -9.84
CA LEU A 156 3.30 1.18 -11.15
C LEU A 156 1.94 0.48 -11.08
N TRP A 157 1.76 -0.42 -10.11
CA TRP A 157 0.49 -1.13 -9.95
C TRP A 157 -0.65 -0.24 -9.49
N ARG A 158 -0.35 0.81 -8.72
CA ARG A 158 -1.34 1.83 -8.34
C ARG A 158 -1.81 2.63 -9.55
N ALA A 159 -0.88 3.10 -10.38
CA ALA A 159 -1.20 3.83 -11.61
C ALA A 159 -1.98 2.95 -12.61
N PHE A 160 -1.61 1.68 -12.73
CA PHE A 160 -2.33 0.70 -13.54
C PHE A 160 -3.76 0.49 -13.01
N GLY A 161 -3.93 0.34 -11.70
CA GLY A 161 -5.24 0.18 -11.07
C GLY A 161 -6.17 1.36 -11.29
N ALA A 162 -5.65 2.58 -11.19
CA ALA A 162 -6.41 3.80 -11.46
C ALA A 162 -6.95 3.83 -12.89
N ARG A 163 -6.16 3.39 -13.88
CA ARG A 163 -6.59 3.29 -15.29
C ARG A 163 -7.66 2.22 -15.49
N VAL A 164 -7.54 1.07 -14.82
CA VAL A 164 -8.55 0.00 -14.91
C VAL A 164 -9.92 0.49 -14.46
N LEU A 165 -9.98 1.28 -13.40
CA LEU A 165 -11.23 1.84 -12.89
C LEU A 165 -11.83 2.91 -13.82
N GLN A 166 -10.98 3.71 -14.48
CA GLN A 166 -11.43 4.72 -15.45
C GLN A 166 -12.06 4.13 -16.71
N VAL A 167 -11.61 2.95 -17.14
CA VAL A 167 -12.15 2.25 -18.32
C VAL A 167 -13.46 1.52 -18.00
N ALA A 168 -13.68 1.18 -16.72
CA ALA A 168 -14.86 0.44 -16.29
C ALA A 168 -16.04 1.34 -15.83
N ALA A 169 -15.84 2.65 -15.79
CA ALA A 169 -16.85 3.66 -15.44
C ALA A 169 -17.53 4.25 -16.68
#